data_bce22759375825036ecbaf5f131c838f
#
_entry.id   bce22759375825036ecbaf5f131c838f
#
_cell.length_a   1.000
_cell.length_b   1.000
_cell.length_c   1.000
_cell.angle_alpha   90.00
_cell.angle_beta   90.00
_cell.angle_gamma   90.00
#
_symmetry.space_group_name_H-M   'P 1'
#
loop_
_entity.id
_entity.type
_entity.pdbx_description
1 polymer ?
#
loop_
_entity_poly.entity_id
_entity_poly.type
_entity_poly.pdbx_seq_one_letter_code
_entity_poly.pdbx_strand_id
1 'polypeptide(L)'
;MAVGWAVFRNYVGHAKEIKGDVTDYPRFFLMPPTSHVESDNYGNNSISLLVDEHIDYEVEMVVRLGDNLEPVEMCIGCDTTNRTRQTLAKEKGWPWLEGKSFRGSGVLGTWAPWDPRIMEIGLSLNGETKQLATTDLMVHSFDSIMEHLTNWYGPVS
;
A
#
# COMPACT_ATOMS: atom_id res chain seq x y z
N MET A 1 14.74 -4.29 -6.71
CA MET A 1 13.37 -3.97 -6.22
C MET A 1 12.44 -3.85 -7.42
N ALA A 2 11.26 -4.43 -7.33
CA ALA A 2 10.23 -4.37 -8.38
C ALA A 2 9.35 -3.12 -8.25
N VAL A 3 8.53 -2.85 -9.27
CA VAL A 3 7.48 -1.84 -9.20
C VAL A 3 6.36 -2.35 -8.29
N GLY A 4 5.88 -1.51 -7.38
CA GLY A 4 4.70 -1.78 -6.56
C GLY A 4 3.41 -1.37 -7.31
N TRP A 5 2.42 -2.25 -7.30
CA TRP A 5 1.06 -1.99 -7.74
C TRP A 5 0.18 -1.84 -6.50
N ALA A 6 -0.06 -0.62 -6.09
CA ALA A 6 -0.83 -0.33 -4.88
C ALA A 6 -2.32 -0.27 -5.19
N VAL A 7 -3.12 -1.02 -4.41
CA VAL A 7 -4.57 -1.09 -4.60
C VAL A 7 -5.24 0.09 -3.89
N PHE A 8 -6.03 0.83 -4.62
CA PHE A 8 -6.69 2.03 -4.15
C PHE A 8 -7.97 1.70 -3.37
N ARG A 9 -8.08 2.16 -2.11
CA ARG A 9 -9.28 2.09 -1.27
C ARG A 9 -9.87 0.67 -1.11
N ASN A 10 -9.05 -0.30 -0.76
CA ASN A 10 -9.49 -1.69 -0.65
C ASN A 10 -10.12 -2.08 0.71
N TYR A 11 -10.39 -1.12 1.59
CA TYR A 11 -11.09 -1.33 2.85
C TYR A 11 -12.23 -0.32 3.01
N VAL A 12 -13.44 -0.82 3.36
CA VAL A 12 -14.64 0.04 3.54
C VAL A 12 -14.43 1.08 4.65
N GLY A 13 -13.78 0.70 5.74
CA GLY A 13 -13.44 1.60 6.84
C GLY A 13 -12.60 2.77 6.37
N HIS A 14 -11.50 2.48 5.69
CA HIS A 14 -10.60 3.50 5.13
C HIS A 14 -11.29 4.40 4.08
N ALA A 15 -12.10 3.83 3.19
CA ALA A 15 -12.85 4.61 2.21
C ALA A 15 -13.78 5.65 2.89
N LYS A 16 -14.45 5.26 3.99
CA LYS A 16 -15.31 6.17 4.76
C LYS A 16 -14.53 7.27 5.47
N GLU A 17 -13.37 6.95 6.06
CA GLU A 17 -12.50 7.93 6.74
C GLU A 17 -12.08 9.06 5.82
N ILE A 18 -11.74 8.75 4.57
CA ILE A 18 -11.32 9.73 3.56
C ILE A 18 -12.49 10.30 2.74
N LYS A 19 -13.75 10.08 3.17
CA LYS A 19 -14.97 10.54 2.50
C LYS A 19 -15.04 10.14 1.02
N GLY A 20 -14.62 8.92 0.73
CA GLY A 20 -14.62 8.37 -0.61
C GLY A 20 -15.42 7.08 -0.71
N ASP A 21 -15.92 6.78 -1.90
CA ASP A 21 -16.59 5.54 -2.19
C ASP A 21 -15.58 4.41 -2.45
N VAL A 22 -16.00 3.18 -2.18
CA VAL A 22 -15.30 2.00 -2.67
C VAL A 22 -15.43 1.91 -4.19
N THR A 23 -14.47 1.29 -4.85
CA THR A 23 -14.49 1.15 -6.30
C THR A 23 -15.23 -0.11 -6.73
N ASP A 24 -15.89 -0.08 -7.90
CA ASP A 24 -16.60 -1.24 -8.45
C ASP A 24 -15.65 -2.39 -8.84
N TYR A 25 -14.39 -2.06 -9.13
CA TYR A 25 -13.31 -3.00 -9.44
C TYR A 25 -11.98 -2.44 -8.95
N PRO A 26 -10.94 -3.27 -8.79
CA PRO A 26 -9.64 -2.82 -8.30
C PRO A 26 -9.07 -1.66 -9.13
N ARG A 27 -8.59 -0.63 -8.46
CA ARG A 27 -7.87 0.51 -9.05
C ARG A 27 -6.48 0.54 -8.50
N PHE A 28 -5.53 0.94 -9.32
CA PHE A 28 -4.12 0.92 -8.96
C PHE A 28 -3.47 2.29 -9.13
N PHE A 29 -2.44 2.51 -8.34
CA PHE A 29 -1.40 3.48 -8.63
C PHE A 29 -0.04 2.79 -8.51
N LEU A 30 0.97 3.33 -9.18
CA LEU A 30 2.30 2.74 -9.23
C LEU A 30 3.20 3.34 -8.16
N MET A 31 3.98 2.46 -7.53
CA MET A 31 5.07 2.83 -6.64
C MET A 31 6.38 2.39 -7.30
N PRO A 32 7.22 3.34 -7.78
CA PRO A 32 8.49 2.99 -8.41
C PRO A 32 9.45 2.37 -7.38
N PRO A 33 10.44 1.59 -7.81
CA PRO A 33 11.42 0.98 -6.90
C PRO A 33 12.07 1.97 -5.94
N THR A 34 12.24 3.21 -6.35
CA THR A 34 12.84 4.29 -5.53
C THR A 34 11.95 4.78 -4.38
N SER A 35 10.66 4.45 -4.39
CA SER A 35 9.75 4.74 -3.27
C SER A 35 9.83 3.71 -2.15
N HIS A 36 10.40 2.53 -2.38
CA HIS A 36 10.46 1.48 -1.39
C HIS A 36 11.68 1.61 -0.47
N VAL A 37 11.46 1.33 0.82
CA VAL A 37 12.49 1.15 1.85
C VAL A 37 12.23 -0.17 2.55
N GLU A 38 13.16 -1.10 2.47
CA GLU A 38 13.07 -2.39 3.17
C GLU A 38 13.60 -2.28 4.60
N SER A 39 13.06 -3.11 5.49
CA SER A 39 13.56 -3.23 6.86
C SER A 39 14.97 -3.84 6.90
N ASP A 40 15.71 -3.53 7.94
CA ASP A 40 16.94 -4.22 8.30
C ASP A 40 16.66 -5.64 8.83
N ASN A 41 17.70 -6.36 9.20
CA ASN A 41 17.60 -7.72 9.75
C ASN A 41 16.83 -7.81 11.09
N TYR A 42 16.50 -6.68 11.69
CA TYR A 42 15.76 -6.59 12.96
C TYR A 42 14.32 -6.09 12.75
N GLY A 43 13.91 -5.89 11.50
CA GLY A 43 12.59 -5.37 11.15
C GLY A 43 12.46 -3.85 11.28
N ASN A 44 13.57 -3.11 11.45
CA ASN A 44 13.55 -1.66 11.54
C ASN A 44 13.78 -1.01 10.18
N ASN A 45 13.20 0.15 10.00
CA ASN A 45 13.51 1.05 8.89
C ASN A 45 13.38 2.51 9.31
N SER A 46 13.96 3.39 8.50
CA SER A 46 13.88 4.82 8.71
C SER A 46 13.60 5.52 7.39
N ILE A 47 12.72 6.48 7.43
CA ILE A 47 12.40 7.35 6.30
C ILE A 47 12.57 8.81 6.67
N SER A 48 12.88 9.64 5.69
CA SER A 48 12.94 11.09 5.86
C SER A 48 11.63 11.70 5.41
N LEU A 49 10.97 12.42 6.29
CA LEU A 49 9.74 13.13 5.99
C LEU A 49 10.02 14.63 5.85
N LEU A 50 9.20 15.31 5.03
CA LEU A 50 9.25 16.75 4.89
C LEU A 50 8.65 17.41 6.15
N VAL A 51 9.35 18.39 6.72
CA VAL A 51 8.97 19.02 7.96
C VAL A 51 7.70 19.85 7.72
N ASP A 52 7.12 20.53 7.52
CA ASP A 52 5.95 21.39 7.33
C ASP A 52 4.84 20.79 6.44
N GLU A 53 4.87 19.48 6.16
CA GLU A 53 3.85 18.80 5.37
C GLU A 53 3.11 17.75 6.21
N HIS A 54 1.81 17.60 5.94
CA HIS A 54 0.98 16.60 6.63
C HIS A 54 1.21 15.22 6.03
N ILE A 55 1.78 14.34 6.81
CA ILE A 55 2.09 12.95 6.42
C ILE A 55 1.21 12.00 7.23
N ASP A 56 0.45 11.17 6.53
CA ASP A 56 -0.32 10.07 7.12
C ASP A 56 0.38 8.73 6.90
N TYR A 57 -0.08 7.74 7.63
CA TYR A 57 0.34 6.33 7.55
C TYR A 57 -0.86 5.47 7.16
N GLU A 58 -0.63 4.48 6.32
CA GLU A 58 -1.64 3.49 5.93
C GLU A 58 -0.97 2.10 6.01
N VAL A 59 -1.39 1.25 6.99
CA VAL A 59 -0.89 -0.12 7.11
C VAL A 59 -1.46 -0.98 5.99
N GLU A 60 -0.60 -1.74 5.32
CA GLU A 60 -0.94 -2.53 4.15
C GLU A 60 -0.36 -3.94 4.23
N MET A 61 -1.06 -4.91 3.65
CA MET A 61 -0.47 -6.19 3.31
C MET A 61 0.21 -6.08 1.94
N VAL A 62 1.48 -6.37 1.89
CA VAL A 62 2.27 -6.34 0.65
C VAL A 62 2.59 -7.77 0.23
N VAL A 63 2.32 -8.11 -1.03
CA VAL A 63 2.56 -9.44 -1.59
C VAL A 63 3.59 -9.34 -2.70
N ARG A 64 4.63 -10.16 -2.61
CA ARG A 64 5.60 -10.35 -3.69
C ARG A 64 5.14 -11.45 -4.60
N LEU A 65 5.11 -11.16 -5.90
CA LEU A 65 4.75 -12.11 -6.94
C LEU A 65 5.99 -12.76 -7.55
N GLY A 66 5.90 -14.02 -7.88
CA GLY A 66 6.89 -14.75 -8.68
C GLY A 66 6.73 -14.48 -10.18
N ASP A 67 7.56 -15.15 -10.99
CA ASP A 67 7.62 -14.96 -12.45
C ASP A 67 6.31 -15.30 -13.19
N ASN A 68 5.50 -16.17 -12.62
CA ASN A 68 4.18 -16.54 -13.15
C ASN A 68 3.02 -15.81 -12.44
N LEU A 69 3.32 -14.72 -11.73
CA LEU A 69 2.38 -13.93 -10.94
C LEU A 69 1.76 -14.68 -9.73
N GLU A 70 2.33 -15.82 -9.36
CA GLU A 70 1.95 -16.51 -8.13
C GLU A 70 2.45 -15.74 -6.89
N PRO A 71 1.68 -15.69 -5.80
CA PRO A 71 2.15 -15.08 -4.57
C PRO A 71 3.22 -15.97 -3.92
N VAL A 72 4.39 -15.40 -3.62
CA VAL A 72 5.53 -16.15 -3.06
C VAL A 72 5.88 -15.71 -1.64
N GLU A 73 5.82 -14.43 -1.37
CA GLU A 73 6.12 -13.86 -0.07
C GLU A 73 5.16 -12.71 0.26
N MET A 74 5.07 -12.39 1.53
CA MET A 74 4.31 -11.24 2.00
C MET A 74 5.03 -10.53 3.13
N CYS A 75 4.72 -9.25 3.31
CA CYS A 75 5.11 -8.49 4.49
C CYS A 75 4.02 -7.50 4.87
N ILE A 76 4.15 -6.91 6.05
CA ILE A 76 3.37 -5.72 6.41
C ILE A 76 4.15 -4.51 5.93
N GLY A 77 3.48 -3.64 5.21
CA GLY A 77 4.01 -2.37 4.74
C GLY A 77 3.30 -1.17 5.35
N CYS A 78 3.88 -0.01 5.12
CA CYS A 78 3.22 1.27 5.39
C CYS A 78 3.29 2.13 4.13
N ASP A 79 2.12 2.45 3.56
CA ASP A 79 1.98 3.45 2.52
C ASP A 79 1.96 4.83 3.20
N THR A 80 3.12 5.45 3.26
CA THR A 80 3.27 6.78 3.83
C THR A 80 2.76 7.81 2.84
N THR A 81 1.68 8.49 3.20
CA THR A 81 0.98 9.43 2.32
C THR A 81 1.25 10.87 2.68
N ASN A 82 1.81 11.64 1.76
CA ASN A 82 1.90 13.08 1.89
C ASN A 82 0.56 13.73 1.50
N ARG A 83 -0.28 14.03 2.48
CA ARG A 83 -1.62 14.60 2.28
C ARG A 83 -1.58 16.01 1.71
N THR A 84 -0.60 16.81 2.09
CA THR A 84 -0.42 18.16 1.54
C THR A 84 -0.25 18.10 0.02
N ARG A 85 0.65 17.26 -0.47
CA ARG A 85 0.90 17.08 -1.91
C ARG A 85 -0.26 16.38 -2.62
N GLN A 86 -0.85 15.38 -1.98
CA GLN A 86 -2.01 14.69 -2.56
C GLN A 86 -3.22 15.63 -2.74
N THR A 87 -3.49 16.50 -1.76
CA THR A 87 -4.59 17.48 -1.85
C THR A 87 -4.35 18.46 -2.99
N LEU A 88 -3.15 19.01 -3.07
CA LEU A 88 -2.77 19.90 -4.16
C LEU A 88 -2.91 19.23 -5.54
N ALA A 89 -2.46 17.98 -5.67
CA ALA A 89 -2.59 17.23 -6.92
C ALA A 89 -4.07 17.02 -7.30
N LYS A 90 -4.94 16.70 -6.34
CA LYS A 90 -6.39 16.58 -6.59
C LYS A 90 -7.02 17.87 -7.07
N GLU A 91 -6.71 19.00 -6.43
CA GLU A 91 -7.23 20.32 -6.78
C GLU A 91 -6.80 20.76 -8.19
N LYS A 92 -5.59 20.40 -8.59
CA LYS A 92 -5.01 20.77 -9.89
C LYS A 92 -5.23 19.74 -10.99
N GLY A 93 -5.78 18.57 -10.70
CA GLY A 93 -5.90 17.47 -11.64
C GLY A 93 -4.55 16.85 -12.05
N TRP A 94 -3.55 16.93 -11.18
CA TRP A 94 -2.21 16.38 -11.42
C TRP A 94 -2.09 14.90 -10.98
N PRO A 95 -1.10 14.17 -11.49
CA PRO A 95 -0.75 12.84 -10.96
C PRO A 95 -0.35 12.90 -9.49
N TRP A 96 -0.63 11.82 -8.74
CA TRP A 96 -0.43 11.78 -7.28
C TRP A 96 0.97 11.36 -6.83
N LEU A 97 1.94 11.28 -7.72
CA LEU A 97 3.28 10.76 -7.40
C LEU A 97 3.95 11.44 -6.21
N GLU A 98 3.84 12.77 -6.12
CA GLU A 98 4.43 13.52 -4.99
C GLU A 98 3.74 13.22 -3.65
N GLY A 99 2.48 12.77 -3.70
CA GLY A 99 1.70 12.42 -2.51
C GLY A 99 1.78 10.96 -2.10
N LYS A 100 2.02 10.05 -3.05
CA LYS A 100 1.92 8.58 -2.84
C LYS A 100 3.17 7.80 -3.22
N SER A 101 3.97 8.30 -4.14
CA SER A 101 5.08 7.54 -4.74
C SER A 101 6.42 8.28 -4.62
N PHE A 102 6.56 9.13 -3.60
CA PHE A 102 7.80 9.82 -3.31
C PHE A 102 8.85 8.87 -2.72
N ARG A 103 10.10 9.29 -2.72
CA ARG A 103 11.20 8.47 -2.19
C ARG A 103 10.96 8.08 -0.73
N GLY A 104 10.89 6.77 -0.46
CA GLY A 104 10.69 6.22 0.87
C GLY A 104 9.22 6.16 1.32
N SER A 105 8.24 6.42 0.45
CA SER A 105 6.82 6.36 0.82
C SER A 105 6.32 4.94 1.07
N GLY A 106 6.88 3.94 0.41
CA GLY A 106 6.53 2.53 0.59
C GLY A 106 7.49 1.84 1.55
N VAL A 107 7.14 1.81 2.82
CA VAL A 107 7.96 1.18 3.86
C VAL A 107 7.59 -0.30 3.96
N LEU A 108 8.57 -1.20 3.76
CA LEU A 108 8.37 -2.65 3.71
C LEU A 108 8.98 -3.31 4.95
N GLY A 109 8.19 -4.10 5.65
CA GLY A 109 8.62 -4.89 6.79
C GLY A 109 9.39 -6.15 6.39
N THR A 110 9.60 -7.04 7.36
CA THR A 110 10.27 -8.31 7.13
C THR A 110 9.39 -9.24 6.30
N TRP A 111 9.96 -9.82 5.25
CA TRP A 111 9.29 -10.77 4.38
C TRP A 111 9.12 -12.14 5.03
N ALA A 112 7.98 -12.76 4.81
CA ALA A 112 7.65 -14.13 5.21
C ALA A 112 7.03 -14.86 4.00
N PRO A 113 7.05 -16.21 3.98
CA PRO A 113 6.33 -16.97 2.96
C PRO A 113 4.86 -16.57 2.89
N TRP A 114 4.32 -16.58 1.66
CA TRP A 114 2.90 -16.29 1.44
C TRP A 114 1.99 -17.21 2.26
N ASP A 115 0.99 -16.63 2.91
CA ASP A 115 -0.04 -17.34 3.67
C ASP A 115 -1.42 -16.78 3.30
N PRO A 116 -2.32 -17.59 2.70
CA PRO A 116 -3.65 -17.14 2.28
C PRO A 116 -4.67 -17.04 3.42
N ARG A 117 -4.31 -17.41 4.66
CA ARG A 117 -5.24 -17.36 5.79
C ARG A 117 -5.64 -15.93 6.10
N ILE A 118 -6.83 -15.78 6.68
CA ILE A 118 -7.26 -14.48 7.24
C ILE A 118 -6.30 -14.08 8.35
N MET A 119 -5.78 -12.87 8.26
CA MET A 119 -4.84 -12.30 9.23
C MET A 119 -5.34 -10.96 9.72
N GLU A 120 -5.02 -10.65 10.96
CA GLU A 120 -5.17 -9.31 11.51
C GLU A 120 -3.90 -8.51 11.19
N ILE A 121 -4.07 -7.32 10.65
CA ILE A 121 -3.00 -6.36 10.39
C ILE A 121 -3.27 -5.07 11.14
N GLY A 122 -2.24 -4.45 11.67
CA GLY A 122 -2.41 -3.24 12.46
C GLY A 122 -1.17 -2.36 12.52
N LEU A 123 -1.40 -1.13 12.97
CA LEU A 123 -0.37 -0.12 13.15
C LEU A 123 -0.56 0.59 14.47
N SER A 124 0.53 0.72 15.22
CA SER A 124 0.57 1.55 16.41
C SER A 124 1.55 2.71 16.23
N LEU A 125 1.16 3.88 16.68
CA LEU A 125 2.00 5.08 16.70
C LEU A 125 2.26 5.50 18.14
N ASN A 126 3.52 5.53 18.54
CA ASN A 126 3.93 5.87 19.91
C ASN A 126 3.24 5.01 20.99
N GLY A 127 3.02 3.72 20.70
CA GLY A 127 2.39 2.77 21.61
C GLY A 127 0.86 2.77 21.60
N GLU A 128 0.22 3.64 20.82
CA GLU A 128 -1.24 3.69 20.67
C GLU A 128 -1.66 3.05 19.34
N THR A 129 -2.58 2.08 19.37
CA THR A 129 -3.12 1.45 18.15
C THR A 129 -3.93 2.49 17.37
N LYS A 130 -3.56 2.69 16.11
CA LYS A 130 -4.20 3.64 15.20
C LYS A 130 -5.01 2.96 14.09
N GLN A 131 -4.51 1.81 13.61
CA GLN A 131 -5.20 1.03 12.58
C GLN A 131 -5.21 -0.44 12.99
N LEU A 132 -6.32 -1.12 12.80
CA LEU A 132 -6.48 -2.54 13.06
C LEU A 132 -7.61 -3.07 12.16
N ALA A 133 -7.32 -4.09 11.35
CA ALA A 133 -8.31 -4.73 10.49
C ALA A 133 -7.90 -6.17 10.18
N THR A 134 -8.83 -6.97 9.70
CA THR A 134 -8.57 -8.32 9.19
C THR A 134 -8.62 -8.34 7.66
N THR A 135 -7.87 -9.23 7.04
CA THR A 135 -7.74 -9.29 5.57
C THR A 135 -9.01 -9.70 4.84
N ASP A 136 -9.98 -10.32 5.52
CA ASP A 136 -11.32 -10.63 4.97
C ASP A 136 -12.24 -9.39 4.85
N LEU A 137 -11.84 -8.25 5.42
CA LEU A 137 -12.54 -6.98 5.25
C LEU A 137 -12.14 -6.21 3.97
N MET A 138 -11.24 -6.78 3.16
CA MET A 138 -10.91 -6.22 1.86
C MET A 138 -12.15 -6.22 0.96
N VAL A 139 -12.38 -5.10 0.25
CA VAL A 139 -13.46 -4.94 -0.74
C VAL A 139 -13.25 -5.88 -1.93
N HIS A 140 -12.04 -5.90 -2.45
CA HIS A 140 -11.61 -6.79 -3.52
C HIS A 140 -10.66 -7.84 -2.94
N SER A 141 -10.97 -9.12 -3.13
CA SER A 141 -10.11 -10.22 -2.72
C SER A 141 -8.80 -10.22 -3.49
N PHE A 142 -7.78 -10.89 -2.96
CA PHE A 142 -6.50 -11.05 -3.67
C PHE A 142 -6.69 -11.62 -5.08
N ASP A 143 -7.51 -12.66 -5.24
CA ASP A 143 -7.77 -13.29 -6.54
C ASP A 143 -8.44 -12.30 -7.52
N SER A 144 -9.42 -11.51 -7.06
CA SER A 144 -10.07 -10.47 -7.88
C SER A 144 -9.09 -9.37 -8.30
N ILE A 145 -8.17 -8.99 -7.40
CA ILE A 145 -7.11 -8.03 -7.70
C ILE A 145 -6.19 -8.58 -8.80
N MET A 146 -5.74 -9.83 -8.66
CA MET A 146 -4.83 -10.46 -9.62
C MET A 146 -5.48 -10.67 -10.98
N GLU A 147 -6.74 -11.12 -11.01
CA GLU A 147 -7.50 -11.25 -12.26
C GLU A 147 -7.61 -9.89 -12.98
N HIS A 148 -8.00 -8.84 -12.27
CA HIS A 148 -8.15 -7.52 -12.86
C HIS A 148 -6.79 -6.96 -13.35
N LEU A 149 -5.73 -7.11 -12.55
CA LEU A 149 -4.39 -6.68 -12.89
C LEU A 149 -3.91 -7.34 -14.19
N THR A 150 -4.04 -8.66 -14.28
CA THR A 150 -3.62 -9.44 -15.44
C THR A 150 -4.42 -9.09 -16.69
N ASN A 151 -5.74 -8.95 -16.57
CA ASN A 151 -6.62 -8.67 -17.71
C ASN A 151 -6.40 -7.26 -18.30
N TRP A 152 -6.06 -6.28 -17.49
CA TRP A 152 -5.91 -4.89 -17.95
C TRP A 152 -4.48 -4.51 -18.31
N TYR A 153 -3.50 -5.04 -17.59
CA TYR A 153 -2.10 -4.61 -17.71
C TYR A 153 -1.18 -5.71 -18.23
N GLY A 154 -1.70 -6.94 -18.38
CA GLY A 154 -0.91 -8.09 -18.81
C GLY A 154 0.02 -8.62 -17.71
N PRO A 155 0.99 -9.47 -18.08
CA PRO A 155 1.97 -9.93 -17.12
C PRO A 155 2.79 -8.74 -16.60
N VAL A 156 2.73 -8.55 -15.29
CA VAL A 156 3.49 -7.51 -14.57
C VAL A 156 4.69 -8.19 -13.93
N SER A 157 5.87 -7.98 -14.44
CA SER A 157 7.14 -8.51 -13.93
C SER A 157 7.99 -7.42 -13.30
#